data_bc8f308c7a5d4a6fd099bbba2832db18
#
_entry.id   bc8f308c7a5d4a6fd099bbba2832db18
#
_cell.length_a   1.000
_cell.length_b   1.000
_cell.length_c   1.000
_cell.angle_alpha   90.00
_cell.angle_beta   90.00
_cell.angle_gamma   90.00
#
_symmetry.space_group_name_H-M   'P 1'
#
loop_
_entity.id
_entity.type
_entity.pdbx_description
1 polymer ?
#
loop_
_entity_poly.entity_id
_entity_poly.type
_entity_poly.pdbx_seq_one_letter_code
_entity_poly.pdbx_strand_id
1 'polypeptide(L)'
;MTKVHVIGVGMTRFGKHPDRNAADLGAQALLEAISDAGIDPRLIEAAYCGHVFQGMVTGQRILAQVGLAGLPLSNVENACSSGATAIREASLAIRAGEHDVVAAVGTEHLTTRFAGALTPDPGDPEAAVGATMPAVYAMRARRYMAETGMTREQLARVAVKNRKNAAANPLAHFRKEITVAEVLASRPIADPLNLLDCSPVTDGAAAAILVSDRVAKRLGGGRTVRLAASTLLTGSVETEPTSMTFEPLTRKTAEAAYERAGIGPDEVDFAEVHDCFSIAEVLRVEGLGLFPQGEYPGAVERGEADIGGRLPINSSGGLIGKGHPLGGTGVAQVVELVRQLRGEAGDRQIPHPRIGLAHCRGGKAVGIEGAACTVQILVR
;
A
#
# COMPACT_ATOMS: atom_id res chain seq x y z
N MET A 1 13.77 5.01 22.57
CA MET A 1 14.10 4.63 21.18
C MET A 1 14.11 5.89 20.32
N THR A 2 15.02 5.99 19.34
CA THR A 2 15.08 7.09 18.38
C THR A 2 13.78 7.20 17.58
N LYS A 3 13.20 8.40 17.52
CA LYS A 3 12.03 8.67 16.67
C LYS A 3 12.49 8.73 15.21
N VAL A 4 11.63 8.28 14.32
CA VAL A 4 11.87 8.27 12.86
C VAL A 4 10.88 9.22 12.19
N HIS A 5 11.37 9.99 11.25
CA HIS A 5 10.56 10.97 10.51
C HIS A 5 10.73 10.75 9.01
N VAL A 6 9.66 10.96 8.25
CA VAL A 6 9.70 11.07 6.79
C VAL A 6 9.82 12.55 6.45
N ILE A 7 10.85 12.91 5.69
CA ILE A 7 11.15 14.28 5.30
C ILE A 7 10.95 14.55 3.82
N GLY A 8 10.94 13.51 2.99
CA GLY A 8 10.75 13.63 1.55
C GLY A 8 10.04 12.42 0.98
N VAL A 9 9.19 12.65 -0.02
CA VAL A 9 8.47 11.61 -0.74
C VAL A 9 8.42 11.91 -2.22
N GLY A 10 8.50 10.86 -3.05
CA GLY A 10 8.39 10.96 -4.49
C GLY A 10 7.66 9.75 -5.06
N MET A 11 7.01 9.93 -6.21
CA MET A 11 6.24 8.87 -6.83
C MET A 11 6.06 9.16 -8.32
N THR A 12 6.37 8.19 -9.18
CA THR A 12 6.03 8.27 -10.60
C THR A 12 4.51 8.19 -10.79
N ARG A 13 4.00 8.68 -11.90
CA ARG A 13 2.65 8.31 -12.31
C ARG A 13 2.58 6.78 -12.44
N PHE A 14 1.59 6.17 -11.83
CA PHE A 14 1.29 4.76 -12.04
C PHE A 14 0.57 4.56 -13.38
N GLY A 15 0.91 3.50 -14.11
CA GLY A 15 0.32 3.28 -15.42
C GLY A 15 1.06 2.23 -16.24
N LYS A 16 1.08 2.43 -17.55
CA LYS A 16 1.89 1.64 -18.48
C LYS A 16 3.08 2.49 -18.96
N HIS A 17 4.27 1.95 -18.83
CA HIS A 17 5.53 2.63 -19.20
C HIS A 17 6.38 1.74 -20.12
N PRO A 18 5.95 1.46 -21.35
CA PRO A 18 6.59 0.46 -22.22
C PRO A 18 8.05 0.80 -22.58
N ASP A 19 8.40 2.09 -22.57
CA ASP A 19 9.73 2.60 -22.96
C ASP A 19 10.68 2.78 -21.77
N ARG A 20 10.30 2.31 -20.57
CA ARG A 20 11.07 2.43 -19.33
C ARG A 20 11.23 1.08 -18.65
N ASN A 21 12.17 0.98 -17.75
CA ASN A 21 12.33 -0.18 -16.87
C ASN A 21 12.12 0.20 -15.38
N ALA A 22 12.13 -0.77 -14.50
CA ALA A 22 11.91 -0.55 -13.08
C ALA A 22 12.98 0.34 -12.43
N ALA A 23 14.23 0.29 -12.91
CA ALA A 23 15.29 1.13 -12.38
C ALA A 23 15.08 2.60 -12.77
N ASP A 24 14.62 2.88 -14.00
CA ASP A 24 14.29 4.24 -14.45
C ASP A 24 13.16 4.86 -13.64
N LEU A 25 12.13 4.06 -13.35
CA LEU A 25 10.99 4.48 -12.52
C LEU A 25 11.43 4.73 -11.09
N GLY A 26 12.22 3.81 -10.51
CA GLY A 26 12.77 3.92 -9.17
C GLY A 26 13.68 5.12 -8.99
N ALA A 27 14.56 5.39 -9.97
CA ALA A 27 15.44 6.55 -9.98
C ALA A 27 14.67 7.87 -9.99
N GLN A 28 13.64 7.98 -10.85
CA GLN A 28 12.77 9.16 -10.85
C GLN A 28 12.11 9.37 -9.49
N ALA A 29 11.48 8.34 -8.93
CA ALA A 29 10.81 8.46 -7.64
C ALA A 29 11.79 8.85 -6.51
N LEU A 30 13.01 8.31 -6.51
CA LEU A 30 14.05 8.65 -5.55
C LEU A 30 14.52 10.09 -5.69
N LEU A 31 14.77 10.56 -6.92
CA LEU A 31 15.15 11.96 -7.18
C LEU A 31 14.06 12.94 -6.74
N GLU A 32 12.78 12.62 -6.99
CA GLU A 32 11.65 13.41 -6.49
C GLU A 32 11.62 13.44 -4.96
N ALA A 33 11.83 12.30 -4.29
CA ALA A 33 11.86 12.24 -2.82
C ALA A 33 13.02 13.03 -2.23
N ILE A 34 14.20 13.01 -2.84
CA ILE A 34 15.38 13.80 -2.44
C ILE A 34 15.09 15.30 -2.62
N SER A 35 14.50 15.67 -3.74
CA SER A 35 14.10 17.06 -4.02
C SER A 35 13.05 17.56 -3.03
N ASP A 36 12.05 16.74 -2.72
CA ASP A 36 11.01 17.06 -1.73
C ASP A 36 11.58 17.19 -0.31
N ALA A 37 12.57 16.37 0.03
CA ALA A 37 13.30 16.45 1.29
C ALA A 37 14.18 17.71 1.39
N GLY A 38 14.58 18.30 0.29
CA GLY A 38 15.48 19.47 0.24
C GLY A 38 16.88 19.19 0.80
N ILE A 39 17.38 17.96 0.66
CA ILE A 39 18.69 17.56 1.18
C ILE A 39 19.69 17.30 0.06
N ASP A 40 20.97 17.39 0.40
CA ASP A 40 22.05 16.90 -0.46
C ASP A 40 21.94 15.36 -0.56
N PRO A 41 21.88 14.78 -1.78
CA PRO A 41 21.84 13.32 -1.95
C PRO A 41 22.95 12.57 -1.21
N ARG A 42 24.12 13.19 -1.05
CA ARG A 42 25.30 12.62 -0.35
C ARG A 42 25.09 12.41 1.15
N LEU A 43 24.00 12.96 1.72
CA LEU A 43 23.62 12.70 3.11
C LEU A 43 22.92 11.37 3.30
N ILE A 44 22.47 10.70 2.23
CA ILE A 44 21.86 9.37 2.31
C ILE A 44 22.96 8.36 2.62
N GLU A 45 22.79 7.63 3.73
CA GLU A 45 23.78 6.70 4.27
C GLU A 45 23.51 5.25 3.90
N ALA A 46 22.24 4.90 3.65
CA ALA A 46 21.81 3.57 3.24
C ALA A 46 20.51 3.60 2.46
N ALA A 47 20.17 2.51 1.78
CA ALA A 47 18.93 2.36 1.05
C ALA A 47 18.32 0.95 1.18
N TYR A 48 16.99 0.87 1.12
CA TYR A 48 16.21 -0.37 1.01
C TYR A 48 15.31 -0.30 -0.21
N CYS A 49 15.30 -1.37 -1.03
CA CYS A 49 14.53 -1.39 -2.27
C CYS A 49 13.58 -2.59 -2.29
N GLY A 50 12.28 -2.31 -2.32
CA GLY A 50 11.22 -3.32 -2.45
C GLY A 50 10.85 -3.56 -3.92
N HIS A 51 10.89 -4.82 -4.36
CA HIS A 51 10.40 -5.26 -5.67
C HIS A 51 10.09 -6.76 -5.64
N VAL A 52 9.41 -7.28 -6.66
CA VAL A 52 9.05 -8.70 -6.74
C VAL A 52 9.60 -9.34 -8.02
N PHE A 53 9.24 -8.80 -9.18
CA PHE A 53 9.53 -9.43 -10.49
C PHE A 53 10.69 -8.76 -11.26
N GLN A 54 11.48 -7.89 -10.64
CA GLN A 54 12.42 -7.03 -11.39
C GLN A 54 13.84 -7.64 -11.58
N GLY A 55 14.06 -8.83 -11.08
CA GLY A 55 15.34 -9.52 -11.23
C GLY A 55 16.41 -9.07 -10.22
N MET A 56 17.66 -9.39 -10.51
CA MET A 56 18.77 -9.17 -9.57
C MET A 56 19.20 -7.69 -9.52
N VAL A 57 19.60 -7.25 -8.32
CA VAL A 57 20.28 -5.97 -8.04
C VAL A 57 19.54 -4.72 -8.53
N THR A 58 18.21 -4.76 -8.52
CA THR A 58 17.38 -3.63 -8.98
C THR A 58 17.65 -2.35 -8.18
N GLY A 59 17.77 -2.43 -6.87
CA GLY A 59 18.10 -1.28 -6.02
C GLY A 59 19.45 -0.66 -6.37
N GLN A 60 20.48 -1.47 -6.61
CA GLN A 60 21.80 -0.97 -7.02
C GLN A 60 21.75 -0.25 -8.38
N ARG A 61 20.93 -0.73 -9.31
CA ARG A 61 20.72 -0.06 -10.61
C ARG A 61 20.02 1.30 -10.43
N ILE A 62 19.08 1.41 -9.49
CA ILE A 62 18.43 2.66 -9.13
C ILE A 62 19.48 3.64 -8.57
N LEU A 63 20.25 3.22 -7.57
CA LEU A 63 21.27 4.08 -6.96
C LEU A 63 22.31 4.56 -7.96
N ALA A 64 22.75 3.69 -8.88
CA ALA A 64 23.72 4.05 -9.91
C ALA A 64 23.18 5.18 -10.83
N GLN A 65 21.89 5.15 -11.18
CA GLN A 65 21.26 6.18 -12.01
C GLN A 65 21.14 7.55 -11.30
N VAL A 66 21.06 7.56 -9.99
CA VAL A 66 20.98 8.80 -9.20
C VAL A 66 22.34 9.24 -8.63
N GLY A 67 23.41 8.55 -8.99
CA GLY A 67 24.78 8.90 -8.57
C GLY A 67 25.09 8.55 -7.10
N LEU A 68 24.35 7.62 -6.49
CA LEU A 68 24.49 7.17 -5.10
C LEU A 68 25.19 5.80 -4.99
N ALA A 69 26.23 5.55 -5.77
CA ALA A 69 26.99 4.32 -5.69
C ALA A 69 27.83 4.24 -4.39
N GLY A 70 28.04 3.01 -3.89
CA GLY A 70 28.89 2.76 -2.71
C GLY A 70 28.16 2.79 -1.37
N LEU A 71 26.84 2.97 -1.36
CA LEU A 71 26.02 2.89 -0.14
C LEU A 71 25.62 1.44 0.16
N PRO A 72 25.48 1.07 1.45
CA PRO A 72 24.75 -0.13 1.84
C PRO A 72 23.34 -0.13 1.24
N LEU A 73 22.98 -1.21 0.55
CA LEU A 73 21.64 -1.39 0.01
C LEU A 73 21.17 -2.83 0.15
N SER A 74 19.96 -3.02 0.64
CA SER A 74 19.26 -4.32 0.64
C SER A 74 18.04 -4.27 -0.27
N ASN A 75 17.94 -5.26 -1.19
CA ASN A 75 16.69 -5.54 -1.90
C ASN A 75 15.83 -6.45 -1.02
N VAL A 76 14.55 -6.14 -0.88
CA VAL A 76 13.61 -6.87 -0.04
C VAL A 76 12.41 -7.35 -0.84
N GLU A 77 11.96 -8.56 -0.54
CA GLU A 77 10.80 -9.18 -1.18
C GLU A 77 9.87 -9.76 -0.10
N ASN A 78 8.61 -9.32 -0.11
CA ASN A 78 7.46 -9.81 0.65
C ASN A 78 6.19 -9.64 -0.21
N ALA A 79 6.27 -10.07 -1.46
CA ALA A 79 5.24 -9.90 -2.47
C ALA A 79 4.73 -8.43 -2.50
N CYS A 80 3.42 -8.20 -2.48
CA CYS A 80 2.86 -6.85 -2.54
C CYS A 80 3.26 -5.95 -1.33
N SER A 81 3.77 -6.52 -0.23
CA SER A 81 4.27 -5.78 0.94
C SER A 81 5.75 -5.37 0.83
N SER A 82 6.44 -5.67 -0.27
CA SER A 82 7.89 -5.41 -0.42
C SER A 82 8.26 -3.94 -0.17
N GLY A 83 7.52 -3.00 -0.72
CA GLY A 83 7.77 -1.56 -0.49
C GLY A 83 7.53 -1.12 0.94
N ALA A 84 6.47 -1.61 1.58
CA ALA A 84 6.20 -1.33 2.99
C ALA A 84 7.26 -1.96 3.90
N THR A 85 7.80 -3.14 3.52
CA THR A 85 8.94 -3.77 4.20
C THR A 85 10.19 -2.90 4.06
N ALA A 86 10.47 -2.33 2.88
CA ALA A 86 11.60 -1.39 2.70
C ALA A 86 11.52 -0.18 3.66
N ILE A 87 10.33 0.41 3.84
CA ILE A 87 10.10 1.48 4.84
C ILE A 87 10.39 0.97 6.27
N ARG A 88 9.93 -0.24 6.59
CA ARG A 88 10.19 -0.83 7.91
C ARG A 88 11.67 -1.04 8.17
N GLU A 89 12.40 -1.64 7.26
CA GLU A 89 13.84 -1.90 7.41
C GLU A 89 14.63 -0.59 7.51
N ALA A 90 14.31 0.42 6.70
CA ALA A 90 14.85 1.77 6.82
C ALA A 90 14.61 2.35 8.22
N SER A 91 13.40 2.19 8.76
CA SER A 91 13.07 2.66 10.11
C SER A 91 13.81 1.92 11.21
N LEU A 92 14.07 0.62 11.04
CA LEU A 92 14.83 -0.18 12.00
C LEU A 92 16.30 0.21 12.01
N ALA A 93 16.93 0.42 10.85
CA ALA A 93 18.31 0.89 10.76
C ALA A 93 18.51 2.22 11.50
N ILE A 94 17.55 3.18 11.33
CA ILE A 94 17.58 4.46 12.06
C ILE A 94 17.36 4.25 13.57
N ARG A 95 16.42 3.40 13.97
CA ARG A 95 16.15 3.11 15.40
C ARG A 95 17.30 2.41 16.09
N ALA A 96 18.03 1.57 15.37
CA ALA A 96 19.24 0.90 15.84
C ALA A 96 20.44 1.86 15.99
N GLY A 97 20.38 3.04 15.33
CA GLY A 97 21.47 4.01 15.35
C GLY A 97 22.57 3.74 14.33
N GLU A 98 22.35 2.81 13.40
CA GLU A 98 23.28 2.50 12.30
C GLU A 98 23.39 3.67 11.32
N HIS A 99 22.27 4.32 11.03
CA HIS A 99 22.15 5.40 10.05
C HIS A 99 21.20 6.48 10.53
N ASP A 100 21.43 7.71 10.09
CA ASP A 100 20.56 8.85 10.38
C ASP A 100 19.66 9.26 9.20
N VAL A 101 20.09 8.98 7.97
CA VAL A 101 19.38 9.32 6.73
C VAL A 101 19.33 8.10 5.83
N VAL A 102 18.14 7.57 5.60
CA VAL A 102 17.94 6.33 4.85
C VAL A 102 16.87 6.52 3.76
N ALA A 103 17.14 6.02 2.56
CA ALA A 103 16.17 5.98 1.48
C ALA A 103 15.42 4.63 1.47
N ALA A 104 14.10 4.68 1.30
CA ALA A 104 13.28 3.51 0.97
C ALA A 104 12.65 3.71 -0.39
N VAL A 105 12.84 2.76 -1.30
CA VAL A 105 12.32 2.79 -2.68
C VAL A 105 11.49 1.54 -2.91
N GLY A 106 10.39 1.68 -3.61
CA GLY A 106 9.59 0.55 -4.09
C GLY A 106 9.34 0.70 -5.59
N THR A 107 9.57 -0.33 -6.37
CA THR A 107 9.41 -0.26 -7.84
C THR A 107 8.88 -1.56 -8.39
N GLU A 108 8.10 -1.46 -9.48
CA GLU A 108 7.68 -2.61 -10.25
C GLU A 108 7.40 -2.21 -11.71
N HIS A 109 7.74 -3.10 -12.65
CA HIS A 109 7.43 -2.95 -14.06
C HIS A 109 6.81 -4.27 -14.57
N LEU A 110 5.48 -4.30 -14.67
CA LEU A 110 4.70 -5.52 -14.87
C LEU A 110 4.04 -5.59 -16.25
N THR A 111 3.72 -4.44 -16.88
CA THR A 111 2.85 -4.39 -18.05
C THR A 111 3.48 -5.00 -19.31
N THR A 112 4.80 -5.10 -19.37
CA THR A 112 5.51 -5.81 -20.44
C THR A 112 5.68 -7.32 -20.15
N ARG A 113 5.53 -7.73 -18.87
CA ARG A 113 5.67 -9.11 -18.44
C ARG A 113 4.34 -9.85 -18.41
N PHE A 114 3.25 -9.14 -18.03
CA PHE A 114 1.93 -9.73 -17.85
C PHE A 114 0.89 -9.00 -18.69
N ALA A 115 0.23 -9.72 -19.60
CA ALA A 115 -0.83 -9.15 -20.44
C ALA A 115 -2.18 -8.96 -19.70
N GLY A 116 -2.28 -9.49 -18.46
CA GLY A 116 -3.50 -9.47 -17.66
C GLY A 116 -3.23 -9.89 -16.22
N ALA A 117 -3.83 -10.99 -15.75
CA ALA A 117 -3.56 -11.50 -14.42
C ALA A 117 -2.09 -11.92 -14.26
N LEU A 118 -1.57 -11.81 -13.04
CA LEU A 118 -0.24 -12.36 -12.70
C LEU A 118 -0.27 -13.88 -12.86
N THR A 119 0.78 -14.43 -13.47
CA THR A 119 0.96 -15.87 -13.56
C THR A 119 1.20 -16.42 -12.15
N PRO A 120 0.46 -17.45 -11.72
CA PRO A 120 0.71 -18.12 -10.46
C PRO A 120 2.15 -18.64 -10.35
N ASP A 121 2.70 -18.65 -9.14
CA ASP A 121 4.00 -19.25 -8.89
C ASP A 121 3.91 -20.77 -9.15
N PRO A 122 4.80 -21.35 -9.96
CA PRO A 122 4.84 -22.80 -10.17
C PRO A 122 5.08 -23.61 -8.88
N GLY A 123 5.68 -22.98 -7.87
CA GLY A 123 5.88 -23.55 -6.53
C GLY A 123 4.67 -23.49 -5.62
N ASP A 124 3.57 -22.83 -6.03
CA ASP A 124 2.32 -22.81 -5.27
C ASP A 124 1.40 -23.98 -5.68
N PRO A 125 1.32 -25.06 -4.88
CA PRO A 125 0.53 -26.23 -5.23
C PRO A 125 -0.98 -25.97 -5.29
N GLU A 126 -1.45 -24.96 -4.54
CA GLU A 126 -2.87 -24.58 -4.54
C GLU A 126 -3.22 -23.84 -5.82
N ALA A 127 -2.33 -22.97 -6.31
CA ALA A 127 -2.52 -22.28 -7.57
C ALA A 127 -2.51 -23.26 -8.76
N ALA A 128 -1.71 -24.32 -8.69
CA ALA A 128 -1.66 -25.37 -9.70
C ALA A 128 -3.00 -26.12 -9.85
N VAL A 129 -3.82 -26.21 -8.78
CA VAL A 129 -5.17 -26.81 -8.81
C VAL A 129 -6.28 -25.76 -8.93
N GLY A 130 -5.95 -24.52 -9.29
CA GLY A 130 -6.94 -23.48 -9.62
C GLY A 130 -7.22 -22.46 -8.51
N ALA A 131 -6.59 -22.55 -7.34
CA ALA A 131 -6.73 -21.56 -6.27
C ALA A 131 -5.94 -20.26 -6.58
N THR A 132 -6.25 -19.64 -7.73
CA THR A 132 -5.69 -18.34 -8.11
C THR A 132 -6.19 -17.22 -7.21
N MET A 133 -5.47 -16.12 -7.14
CA MET A 133 -5.87 -14.97 -6.30
C MET A 133 -7.30 -14.49 -6.57
N PRO A 134 -7.75 -14.28 -7.83
CA PRO A 134 -9.15 -13.95 -8.08
C PRO A 134 -10.14 -14.97 -7.54
N ALA A 135 -9.85 -16.28 -7.68
CA ALA A 135 -10.72 -17.35 -7.18
C ALA A 135 -10.83 -17.33 -5.65
N VAL A 136 -9.69 -17.16 -4.94
CA VAL A 136 -9.66 -17.07 -3.48
C VAL A 136 -10.48 -15.87 -2.98
N TYR A 137 -10.30 -14.68 -3.58
CA TYR A 137 -11.08 -13.50 -3.17
C TYR A 137 -12.56 -13.59 -3.57
N ALA A 138 -12.89 -14.27 -4.66
CA ALA A 138 -14.27 -14.54 -5.02
C ALA A 138 -14.97 -15.45 -4.00
N MET A 139 -14.32 -16.52 -3.55
CA MET A 139 -14.84 -17.39 -2.48
C MET A 139 -15.05 -16.57 -1.18
N ARG A 140 -14.11 -15.73 -0.81
CA ARG A 140 -14.23 -14.84 0.36
C ARG A 140 -15.41 -13.87 0.20
N ALA A 141 -15.58 -13.26 -0.98
CA ALA A 141 -16.72 -12.37 -1.25
C ALA A 141 -18.05 -13.10 -1.12
N ARG A 142 -18.20 -14.28 -1.71
CA ARG A 142 -19.41 -15.11 -1.57
C ARG A 142 -19.70 -15.46 -0.12
N ARG A 143 -18.71 -15.87 0.63
CA ARG A 143 -18.87 -16.22 2.03
C ARG A 143 -19.28 -14.99 2.86
N TYR A 144 -18.62 -13.85 2.65
CA TYR A 144 -18.96 -12.61 3.32
C TYR A 144 -20.38 -12.14 3.00
N MET A 145 -20.81 -12.19 1.73
CA MET A 145 -22.17 -11.88 1.32
C MET A 145 -23.20 -12.78 2.01
N ALA A 146 -22.91 -14.08 2.09
CA ALA A 146 -23.80 -15.05 2.75
C ALA A 146 -23.92 -14.83 4.27
N GLU A 147 -22.86 -14.41 4.93
CA GLU A 147 -22.84 -14.20 6.40
C GLU A 147 -23.41 -12.85 6.82
N THR A 148 -23.17 -11.78 6.02
CA THR A 148 -23.50 -10.41 6.42
C THR A 148 -24.71 -9.83 5.68
N GLY A 149 -25.15 -10.48 4.59
CA GLY A 149 -26.18 -9.93 3.70
C GLY A 149 -25.67 -8.81 2.77
N MET A 150 -24.36 -8.58 2.68
CA MET A 150 -23.78 -7.61 1.72
C MET A 150 -24.29 -7.92 0.31
N THR A 151 -24.78 -6.89 -0.38
CA THR A 151 -25.23 -7.04 -1.78
C THR A 151 -24.08 -6.89 -2.78
N ARG A 152 -24.31 -7.32 -4.03
CA ARG A 152 -23.32 -7.15 -5.10
C ARG A 152 -23.11 -5.67 -5.45
N GLU A 153 -24.15 -4.85 -5.32
CA GLU A 153 -24.12 -3.40 -5.52
C GLU A 153 -23.27 -2.72 -4.44
N GLN A 154 -23.40 -3.12 -3.19
CA GLN A 154 -22.55 -2.61 -2.09
C GLN A 154 -21.07 -2.94 -2.33
N LEU A 155 -20.77 -4.16 -2.78
CA LEU A 155 -19.41 -4.53 -3.15
C LEU A 155 -18.87 -3.66 -4.31
N ALA A 156 -19.70 -3.41 -5.35
CA ALA A 156 -19.34 -2.57 -6.49
C ALA A 156 -19.06 -1.11 -6.08
N ARG A 157 -19.76 -0.58 -5.06
CA ARG A 157 -19.52 0.80 -4.55
C ARG A 157 -18.12 1.01 -4.03
N VAL A 158 -17.44 -0.01 -3.53
CA VAL A 158 -16.02 0.08 -3.13
C VAL A 158 -15.16 0.49 -4.33
N ALA A 159 -15.31 -0.20 -5.47
CA ALA A 159 -14.59 0.16 -6.69
C ALA A 159 -14.97 1.55 -7.21
N VAL A 160 -16.24 1.93 -7.16
CA VAL A 160 -16.72 3.26 -7.55
C VAL A 160 -16.07 4.35 -6.70
N LYS A 161 -16.06 4.19 -5.37
CA LYS A 161 -15.41 5.11 -4.44
C LYS A 161 -13.92 5.29 -4.76
N ASN A 162 -13.19 4.19 -4.94
CA ASN A 162 -11.76 4.24 -5.23
C ASN A 162 -11.47 4.87 -6.61
N ARG A 163 -12.31 4.61 -7.62
CA ARG A 163 -12.17 5.25 -8.94
C ARG A 163 -12.50 6.75 -8.91
N LYS A 164 -13.46 7.19 -8.11
CA LYS A 164 -13.75 8.60 -7.84
C LYS A 164 -12.53 9.29 -7.22
N ASN A 165 -11.94 8.72 -6.17
CA ASN A 165 -10.74 9.25 -5.53
C ASN A 165 -9.54 9.29 -6.51
N ALA A 166 -9.36 8.24 -7.32
CA ALA A 166 -8.31 8.17 -8.33
C ALA A 166 -8.46 9.24 -9.43
N ALA A 167 -9.69 9.62 -9.77
CA ALA A 167 -9.93 10.67 -10.77
C ALA A 167 -9.31 12.02 -10.36
N ALA A 168 -9.31 12.33 -9.07
CA ALA A 168 -8.68 13.50 -8.49
C ALA A 168 -7.15 13.35 -8.27
N ASN A 169 -6.57 12.16 -8.50
CA ASN A 169 -5.15 11.91 -8.31
C ASN A 169 -4.39 11.97 -9.65
N PRO A 170 -3.53 12.99 -9.88
CA PRO A 170 -2.78 13.12 -11.13
C PRO A 170 -1.80 11.97 -11.38
N LEU A 171 -1.39 11.23 -10.33
CA LEU A 171 -0.46 10.12 -10.41
C LEU A 171 -1.15 8.75 -10.54
N ALA A 172 -2.48 8.70 -10.57
CA ALA A 172 -3.23 7.46 -10.70
C ALA A 172 -3.19 6.86 -12.12
N HIS A 173 -3.25 5.54 -12.18
CA HIS A 173 -3.37 4.77 -13.42
C HIS A 173 -4.68 5.11 -14.15
N PHE A 174 -5.79 5.03 -13.42
CA PHE A 174 -7.11 5.37 -13.94
C PHE A 174 -7.58 6.71 -13.36
N ARG A 175 -7.94 7.62 -14.26
CA ARG A 175 -8.39 8.97 -13.91
C ARG A 175 -9.81 9.25 -14.38
N LYS A 176 -10.60 8.20 -14.56
CA LYS A 176 -12.01 8.27 -14.94
C LYS A 176 -12.87 7.65 -13.84
N GLU A 177 -13.89 8.37 -13.43
CA GLU A 177 -14.93 7.82 -12.57
C GLU A 177 -15.70 6.72 -13.28
N ILE A 178 -16.29 5.83 -12.52
CA ILE A 178 -17.15 4.73 -13.00
C ILE A 178 -18.43 4.66 -12.16
N THR A 179 -19.43 4.01 -12.68
CA THR A 179 -20.71 3.79 -12.01
C THR A 179 -20.83 2.35 -11.51
N VAL A 180 -21.76 2.10 -10.57
CA VAL A 180 -22.11 0.75 -10.12
C VAL A 180 -22.54 -0.11 -11.33
N ALA A 181 -23.33 0.45 -12.24
CA ALA A 181 -23.79 -0.26 -13.44
C ALA A 181 -22.61 -0.70 -14.33
N GLU A 182 -21.59 0.16 -14.53
CA GLU A 182 -20.37 -0.20 -15.27
C GLU A 182 -19.58 -1.32 -14.58
N VAL A 183 -19.48 -1.30 -13.24
CA VAL A 183 -18.82 -2.39 -12.48
C VAL A 183 -19.57 -3.71 -12.70
N LEU A 184 -20.86 -3.71 -12.53
CA LEU A 184 -21.71 -4.91 -12.66
C LEU A 184 -21.74 -5.46 -14.09
N ALA A 185 -21.67 -4.59 -15.11
CA ALA A 185 -21.66 -4.97 -16.52
C ALA A 185 -20.23 -5.32 -17.04
N SER A 186 -19.17 -5.09 -16.25
CA SER A 186 -17.81 -5.38 -16.68
C SER A 186 -17.58 -6.90 -16.76
N ARG A 187 -16.57 -7.30 -17.56
CA ARG A 187 -16.25 -8.71 -17.81
C ARG A 187 -16.13 -9.51 -16.50
N PRO A 188 -16.84 -10.65 -16.34
CA PRO A 188 -16.66 -11.54 -15.21
C PRO A 188 -15.23 -12.09 -15.13
N ILE A 189 -14.66 -12.16 -13.92
CA ILE A 189 -13.34 -12.73 -13.63
C ILE A 189 -13.49 -14.02 -12.83
N ALA A 190 -14.13 -13.94 -11.66
CA ALA A 190 -14.47 -15.06 -10.80
C ALA A 190 -15.67 -14.62 -9.96
N ASP A 191 -16.85 -15.22 -10.19
CA ASP A 191 -18.10 -14.77 -9.56
C ASP A 191 -18.00 -14.74 -8.03
N PRO A 192 -18.35 -13.61 -7.34
CA PRO A 192 -19.07 -12.43 -7.85
C PRO A 192 -18.19 -11.28 -8.39
N LEU A 193 -16.86 -11.46 -8.55
CA LEU A 193 -15.95 -10.40 -8.96
C LEU A 193 -15.90 -10.24 -10.48
N ASN A 194 -16.03 -8.99 -10.92
CA ASN A 194 -15.87 -8.57 -12.30
C ASN A 194 -14.52 -7.82 -12.47
N LEU A 195 -14.18 -7.49 -13.70
CA LEU A 195 -12.89 -6.84 -14.04
C LEU A 195 -12.67 -5.54 -13.26
N LEU A 196 -13.70 -4.72 -13.07
CA LEU A 196 -13.59 -3.43 -12.36
C LEU A 196 -13.56 -3.57 -10.83
N ASP A 197 -13.75 -4.78 -10.29
CA ASP A 197 -13.49 -5.11 -8.88
C ASP A 197 -12.03 -5.46 -8.61
N CYS A 198 -11.19 -5.54 -9.63
CA CYS A 198 -9.81 -6.01 -9.56
C CYS A 198 -8.83 -4.86 -9.80
N SER A 199 -7.71 -4.86 -9.07
CA SER A 199 -6.61 -3.95 -9.36
C SER A 199 -5.95 -4.28 -10.71
N PRO A 200 -5.50 -3.27 -11.49
CA PRO A 200 -4.82 -3.48 -12.76
C PRO A 200 -3.37 -3.92 -12.57
N VAL A 201 -2.83 -4.62 -13.58
CA VAL A 201 -1.38 -4.74 -13.75
C VAL A 201 -0.82 -3.35 -14.09
N THR A 202 0.19 -2.91 -13.33
CA THR A 202 0.65 -1.51 -13.35
C THR A 202 2.16 -1.44 -13.20
N ASP A 203 2.79 -0.50 -13.90
CA ASP A 203 4.17 -0.09 -13.71
C ASP A 203 4.20 1.16 -12.82
N GLY A 204 5.26 1.31 -12.03
CA GLY A 204 5.47 2.49 -11.22
C GLY A 204 6.46 2.30 -10.10
N ALA A 205 6.85 3.42 -9.50
CA ALA A 205 7.74 3.45 -8.35
C ALA A 205 7.34 4.57 -7.39
N ALA A 206 7.71 4.39 -6.12
CA ALA A 206 7.61 5.41 -5.08
C ALA A 206 8.85 5.35 -4.18
N ALA A 207 9.20 6.46 -3.56
CA ALA A 207 10.33 6.57 -2.65
C ALA A 207 10.02 7.49 -1.47
N ALA A 208 10.69 7.22 -0.36
CA ALA A 208 10.64 8.05 0.84
C ALA A 208 12.03 8.21 1.44
N ILE A 209 12.32 9.40 1.98
CA ILE A 209 13.54 9.69 2.75
C ILE A 209 13.15 9.72 4.23
N LEU A 210 13.73 8.80 4.98
CA LEU A 210 13.54 8.66 6.42
C LEU A 210 14.76 9.20 7.17
N VAL A 211 14.52 9.87 8.28
CA VAL A 211 15.61 10.42 9.11
C VAL A 211 15.37 10.19 10.59
N SER A 212 16.47 10.22 11.36
CA SER A 212 16.43 10.25 12.83
C SER A 212 15.85 11.57 13.35
N ASP A 213 15.37 11.55 14.58
CA ASP A 213 14.88 12.75 15.29
C ASP A 213 15.95 13.87 15.36
N ARG A 214 17.22 13.48 15.46
CA ARG A 214 18.38 14.40 15.46
C ARG A 214 18.46 15.18 14.14
N VAL A 215 18.33 14.49 13.01
CA VAL A 215 18.38 15.13 11.68
C VAL A 215 17.12 15.95 11.43
N ALA A 216 15.94 15.41 11.77
CA ALA A 216 14.67 16.12 11.62
C ALA A 216 14.67 17.48 12.33
N LYS A 217 15.17 17.53 13.56
CA LYS A 217 15.31 18.79 14.32
C LYS A 217 16.27 19.78 13.66
N ARG A 218 17.40 19.29 13.15
CA ARG A 218 18.41 20.14 12.46
C ARG A 218 17.86 20.77 11.18
N LEU A 219 16.96 20.07 10.49
CA LEU A 219 16.29 20.55 9.27
C LEU A 219 15.09 21.48 9.54
N GLY A 220 14.82 21.83 10.79
CA GLY A 220 13.79 22.78 11.17
C GLY A 220 12.36 22.23 11.31
N GLY A 221 12.15 20.94 11.12
CA GLY A 221 10.94 20.18 11.52
C GLY A 221 9.62 20.46 10.84
N GLY A 222 9.44 21.61 10.17
CA GLY A 222 8.11 22.11 9.74
C GLY A 222 7.33 21.21 8.76
N ARG A 223 8.02 20.40 7.95
CA ARG A 223 7.41 19.47 6.98
C ARG A 223 7.63 18.00 7.33
N THR A 224 8.17 17.71 8.51
CA THR A 224 8.43 16.33 8.93
C THR A 224 7.14 15.64 9.37
N VAL A 225 6.99 14.36 8.98
CA VAL A 225 5.90 13.51 9.42
C VAL A 225 6.52 12.34 10.20
N ARG A 226 6.08 12.13 11.44
CA ARG A 226 6.63 11.08 12.31
C ARG A 226 6.07 9.71 11.92
N LEU A 227 6.96 8.74 11.68
CA LEU A 227 6.60 7.33 11.59
C LEU A 227 6.47 6.76 13.01
N ALA A 228 5.24 6.78 13.55
CA ALA A 228 4.96 6.37 14.92
C ALA A 228 5.10 4.85 15.09
N ALA A 229 4.59 4.09 14.15
CA ALA A 229 4.74 2.64 14.10
C ALA A 229 5.01 2.14 12.68
N SER A 230 5.75 1.04 12.59
CA SER A 230 5.90 0.22 11.39
C SER A 230 6.05 -1.22 11.85
N THR A 231 5.05 -2.05 11.55
CA THR A 231 4.97 -3.47 11.94
C THR A 231 4.98 -4.36 10.72
N LEU A 232 5.49 -5.56 10.87
CA LEU A 232 5.47 -6.62 9.88
C LEU A 232 5.30 -7.95 10.61
N LEU A 233 4.28 -8.70 10.21
CA LEU A 233 4.06 -10.08 10.66
C LEU A 233 3.87 -11.00 9.46
N THR A 234 4.17 -12.29 9.64
CA THR A 234 3.81 -13.36 8.71
C THR A 234 2.51 -14.01 9.17
N GLY A 235 1.78 -14.63 8.24
CA GLY A 235 0.65 -15.48 8.57
C GLY A 235 1.11 -16.73 9.33
N SER A 236 0.23 -17.24 10.19
CA SER A 236 0.45 -18.51 10.87
C SER A 236 -0.18 -19.65 10.08
N VAL A 237 0.47 -20.81 10.09
CA VAL A 237 -0.14 -22.07 9.67
C VAL A 237 -0.85 -22.62 10.90
N GLU A 238 -2.10 -22.23 11.11
CA GLU A 238 -2.90 -22.73 12.25
C GLU A 238 -3.60 -24.03 11.86
N THR A 239 -3.79 -24.90 12.84
CA THR A 239 -4.54 -26.16 12.67
C THR A 239 -6.06 -25.92 12.65
N GLU A 240 -6.51 -24.75 13.06
CA GLU A 240 -7.91 -24.33 13.03
C GLU A 240 -8.29 -23.75 11.67
N PRO A 241 -9.52 -23.94 11.19
CA PRO A 241 -9.99 -23.37 9.94
C PRO A 241 -9.88 -21.84 9.94
N THR A 242 -9.12 -21.29 9.02
CA THR A 242 -9.02 -19.85 8.85
C THR A 242 -10.35 -19.27 8.37
N SER A 243 -10.87 -18.24 9.03
CA SER A 243 -12.10 -17.56 8.61
C SER A 243 -11.94 -16.92 7.24
N MET A 244 -12.91 -17.13 6.36
CA MET A 244 -12.95 -16.46 5.04
C MET A 244 -13.38 -14.99 5.13
N THR A 245 -14.03 -14.60 6.21
CA THR A 245 -14.64 -13.27 6.41
C THR A 245 -13.91 -12.43 7.45
N PHE A 246 -12.89 -12.99 8.09
CA PHE A 246 -12.03 -12.30 9.05
C PHE A 246 -10.55 -12.49 8.67
N GLU A 247 -9.70 -11.56 9.07
CA GLU A 247 -8.27 -11.58 8.77
C GLU A 247 -7.43 -11.50 10.07
N PRO A 248 -7.11 -12.64 10.70
CA PRO A 248 -6.31 -12.67 11.93
C PRO A 248 -4.96 -11.98 11.79
N LEU A 249 -4.26 -12.18 10.67
CA LEU A 249 -2.97 -11.54 10.39
C LEU A 249 -3.08 -10.01 10.37
N THR A 250 -4.09 -9.46 9.66
CA THR A 250 -4.34 -8.01 9.63
C THR A 250 -4.63 -7.48 11.03
N ARG A 251 -5.47 -8.17 11.81
CA ARG A 251 -5.81 -7.81 13.18
C ARG A 251 -4.57 -7.78 14.10
N LYS A 252 -3.81 -8.87 14.15
CA LYS A 252 -2.60 -8.99 14.99
C LYS A 252 -1.55 -7.91 14.61
N THR A 253 -1.39 -7.65 13.30
CA THR A 253 -0.43 -6.63 12.83
C THR A 253 -0.87 -5.22 13.20
N ALA A 254 -2.17 -4.93 13.12
CA ALA A 254 -2.76 -3.66 13.52
C ALA A 254 -2.64 -3.42 15.03
N GLU A 255 -2.99 -4.40 15.85
CA GLU A 255 -2.87 -4.34 17.31
C GLU A 255 -1.42 -4.01 17.73
N ALA A 256 -0.44 -4.71 17.15
CA ALA A 256 0.97 -4.42 17.39
C ALA A 256 1.39 -3.01 16.92
N ALA A 257 0.76 -2.47 15.87
CA ALA A 257 1.03 -1.11 15.40
C ALA A 257 0.39 -0.07 16.32
N TYR A 258 -0.84 -0.27 16.75
CA TYR A 258 -1.54 0.60 17.68
C TYR A 258 -0.82 0.68 19.03
N GLU A 259 -0.41 -0.47 19.59
CA GLU A 259 0.39 -0.51 20.82
C GLU A 259 1.68 0.29 20.69
N ARG A 260 2.44 0.09 19.59
CA ARG A 260 3.70 0.82 19.35
C ARG A 260 3.51 2.32 19.16
N ALA A 261 2.42 2.73 18.52
CA ALA A 261 2.10 4.13 18.30
C ALA A 261 1.51 4.80 19.55
N GLY A 262 0.92 4.02 20.46
CA GLY A 262 0.20 4.48 21.66
C GLY A 262 -1.14 5.11 21.30
N ILE A 263 -1.84 4.56 20.30
CA ILE A 263 -3.17 5.02 19.85
C ILE A 263 -4.12 3.83 19.68
N GLY A 264 -5.43 4.12 19.59
CA GLY A 264 -6.46 3.16 19.19
C GLY A 264 -6.93 3.34 17.74
N PRO A 265 -7.69 2.39 17.20
CA PRO A 265 -8.27 2.51 15.85
C PRO A 265 -9.20 3.72 15.70
N ASP A 266 -9.88 4.15 16.78
CA ASP A 266 -10.79 5.30 16.77
C ASP A 266 -10.07 6.66 16.66
N GLU A 267 -8.75 6.69 16.82
CA GLU A 267 -7.93 7.89 16.69
C GLU A 267 -7.36 8.07 15.27
N VAL A 268 -7.58 7.08 14.37
CA VAL A 268 -7.12 7.14 12.98
C VAL A 268 -8.05 8.06 12.19
N ASP A 269 -7.49 9.08 11.55
CA ASP A 269 -8.27 10.05 10.77
C ASP A 269 -8.53 9.57 9.32
N PHE A 270 -7.66 8.73 8.76
CA PHE A 270 -7.79 8.17 7.42
C PHE A 270 -6.84 6.99 7.21
N ALA A 271 -7.15 6.14 6.22
CA ALA A 271 -6.30 4.99 5.91
C ALA A 271 -6.14 4.72 4.41
N GLU A 272 -4.94 4.27 4.03
CA GLU A 272 -4.64 3.62 2.75
C GLU A 272 -4.53 2.12 2.99
N VAL A 273 -5.45 1.35 2.44
CA VAL A 273 -5.49 -0.11 2.63
C VAL A 273 -5.28 -0.86 1.33
N HIS A 274 -4.83 -2.10 1.43
CA HIS A 274 -4.51 -2.96 0.28
C HIS A 274 -5.76 -3.53 -0.36
N ASP A 275 -6.38 -2.81 -1.29
CA ASP A 275 -7.59 -3.16 -2.03
C ASP A 275 -7.28 -3.82 -3.39
N CYS A 276 -6.52 -4.92 -3.40
CA CYS A 276 -6.25 -5.65 -4.65
C CYS A 276 -7.53 -6.18 -5.33
N PHE A 277 -8.62 -6.32 -4.58
CA PHE A 277 -10.00 -6.59 -5.02
C PHE A 277 -10.96 -5.79 -4.14
N SER A 278 -12.17 -5.49 -4.62
CA SER A 278 -13.17 -4.75 -3.83
C SER A 278 -13.44 -5.38 -2.46
N ILE A 279 -13.61 -6.71 -2.40
CA ILE A 279 -13.79 -7.43 -1.12
C ILE A 279 -12.57 -7.34 -0.21
N ALA A 280 -11.39 -7.20 -0.78
CA ALA A 280 -10.18 -7.06 -0.01
C ALA A 280 -10.18 -5.80 0.85
N GLU A 281 -10.67 -4.66 0.34
CA GLU A 281 -10.83 -3.44 1.13
C GLU A 281 -11.74 -3.68 2.33
N VAL A 282 -12.89 -4.31 2.11
CA VAL A 282 -13.86 -4.64 3.18
C VAL A 282 -13.20 -5.40 4.31
N LEU A 283 -12.54 -6.50 3.96
CA LEU A 283 -11.89 -7.39 4.95
C LEU A 283 -10.75 -6.69 5.71
N ARG A 284 -9.98 -5.81 5.05
CA ARG A 284 -8.86 -5.10 5.68
C ARG A 284 -9.36 -4.00 6.62
N VAL A 285 -10.33 -3.21 6.18
CA VAL A 285 -10.88 -2.12 7.00
C VAL A 285 -11.47 -2.67 8.30
N GLU A 286 -12.23 -3.76 8.22
CA GLU A 286 -12.80 -4.45 9.39
C GLU A 286 -11.71 -5.19 10.19
N GLY A 287 -10.76 -5.83 9.51
CA GLY A 287 -9.61 -6.47 10.14
C GLY A 287 -8.72 -5.50 10.93
N LEU A 288 -8.54 -4.27 10.45
CA LEU A 288 -7.85 -3.20 11.16
C LEU A 288 -8.64 -2.66 12.37
N GLY A 289 -9.93 -2.99 12.51
CA GLY A 289 -10.80 -2.47 13.56
C GLY A 289 -11.31 -1.05 13.31
N LEU A 290 -11.19 -0.54 12.10
CA LEU A 290 -11.63 0.80 11.72
C LEU A 290 -13.16 0.90 11.56
N PHE A 291 -13.79 -0.23 11.26
CA PHE A 291 -15.24 -0.43 11.26
C PHE A 291 -15.54 -1.81 11.87
N PRO A 292 -16.68 -1.98 12.55
CA PRO A 292 -17.13 -3.30 13.01
C PRO A 292 -17.34 -4.27 11.84
N GLN A 293 -17.18 -5.56 12.11
CA GLN A 293 -17.39 -6.61 11.12
C GLN A 293 -18.83 -6.59 10.58
N GLY A 294 -18.98 -6.60 9.26
CA GLY A 294 -20.27 -6.55 8.57
C GLY A 294 -20.79 -5.14 8.30
N GLU A 295 -20.21 -4.08 8.84
CA GLU A 295 -20.73 -2.72 8.74
C GLU A 295 -20.10 -1.87 7.62
N TYR A 296 -18.87 -2.19 7.22
CA TYR A 296 -18.16 -1.35 6.26
C TYR A 296 -18.86 -1.19 4.90
N PRO A 297 -19.48 -2.21 4.29
CA PRO A 297 -20.21 -2.04 3.02
C PRO A 297 -21.33 -1.00 3.12
N GLY A 298 -22.09 -1.00 4.21
CA GLY A 298 -23.13 0.00 4.48
C GLY A 298 -22.56 1.39 4.72
N ALA A 299 -21.40 1.48 5.38
CA ALA A 299 -20.70 2.75 5.60
C ALA A 299 -20.19 3.37 4.28
N VAL A 300 -19.69 2.56 3.35
CA VAL A 300 -19.34 3.02 1.99
C VAL A 300 -20.58 3.57 1.27
N GLU A 301 -21.72 2.89 1.37
CA GLU A 301 -22.96 3.33 0.76
C GLU A 301 -23.48 4.67 1.32
N ARG A 302 -23.27 4.92 2.62
CA ARG A 302 -23.60 6.20 3.28
C ARG A 302 -22.54 7.29 3.08
N GLY A 303 -21.44 7.01 2.36
CA GLY A 303 -20.35 7.96 2.11
C GLY A 303 -19.42 8.20 3.31
N GLU A 304 -19.47 7.36 4.35
CA GLU A 304 -18.62 7.51 5.54
C GLU A 304 -17.13 7.28 5.25
N ALA A 305 -16.82 6.51 4.19
CA ALA A 305 -15.46 6.22 3.73
C ALA A 305 -14.96 7.14 2.60
N ASP A 306 -15.77 8.11 2.18
CA ASP A 306 -15.40 9.11 1.17
C ASP A 306 -14.49 10.19 1.78
N ILE A 307 -13.78 10.95 0.93
CA ILE A 307 -13.09 12.17 1.34
C ILE A 307 -14.13 13.15 1.90
N GLY A 308 -13.94 13.57 3.15
CA GLY A 308 -14.93 14.37 3.91
C GLY A 308 -15.97 13.56 4.68
N GLY A 309 -15.98 12.22 4.55
CA GLY A 309 -16.74 11.32 5.40
C GLY A 309 -16.12 11.12 6.78
N ARG A 310 -16.70 10.22 7.58
CA ARG A 310 -16.24 9.93 8.95
C ARG A 310 -14.80 9.42 9.02
N LEU A 311 -14.44 8.51 8.11
CA LEU A 311 -13.10 7.90 8.03
C LEU A 311 -12.75 7.62 6.57
N PRO A 312 -12.09 8.55 5.87
CA PRO A 312 -11.69 8.37 4.49
C PRO A 312 -10.77 7.16 4.29
N ILE A 313 -11.14 6.29 3.35
CA ILE A 313 -10.38 5.10 2.99
C ILE A 313 -9.94 5.18 1.53
N ASN A 314 -8.64 4.98 1.30
CA ASN A 314 -8.04 5.00 -0.04
C ASN A 314 -8.27 6.33 -0.78
N SER A 315 -7.95 7.45 -0.11
CA SER A 315 -8.02 8.80 -0.69
C SER A 315 -7.19 8.96 -1.95
N SER A 316 -6.12 8.18 -2.10
CA SER A 316 -5.29 8.13 -3.31
C SER A 316 -5.96 7.47 -4.51
N GLY A 317 -7.07 6.75 -4.30
CA GLY A 317 -7.74 5.89 -5.27
C GLY A 317 -7.50 4.40 -5.07
N GLY A 318 -6.75 4.02 -4.03
CA GLY A 318 -6.42 2.62 -3.73
C GLY A 318 -5.68 1.92 -4.86
N LEU A 319 -5.56 0.62 -4.78
CA LEU A 319 -4.94 -0.20 -5.83
C LEU A 319 -5.83 -0.33 -7.06
N ILE A 320 -7.17 -0.38 -6.86
CA ILE A 320 -8.16 -0.49 -7.94
C ILE A 320 -8.14 0.75 -8.84
N GLY A 321 -7.95 1.93 -8.28
CA GLY A 321 -7.95 3.19 -9.02
C GLY A 321 -6.56 3.73 -9.33
N LYS A 322 -5.71 3.90 -8.30
CA LYS A 322 -4.34 4.40 -8.43
C LYS A 322 -3.44 3.42 -9.19
N GLY A 323 -3.66 2.13 -9.05
CA GLY A 323 -2.83 1.08 -9.64
C GLY A 323 -2.00 0.32 -8.61
N HIS A 324 -1.45 -0.84 -9.04
CA HIS A 324 -0.79 -1.79 -8.15
C HIS A 324 0.55 -2.28 -8.72
N PRO A 325 1.59 -1.44 -8.79
CA PRO A 325 2.96 -1.92 -8.95
C PRO A 325 3.40 -2.54 -7.63
N LEU A 326 3.56 -3.87 -7.57
CA LEU A 326 3.66 -4.64 -6.32
C LEU A 326 4.70 -4.05 -5.34
N GLY A 327 5.95 -3.93 -5.78
CA GLY A 327 7.02 -3.36 -4.98
C GLY A 327 6.83 -1.87 -4.64
N GLY A 328 6.16 -1.12 -5.53
CA GLY A 328 5.90 0.31 -5.33
C GLY A 328 4.75 0.64 -4.37
N THR A 329 3.78 -0.27 -4.24
CA THR A 329 2.49 -0.01 -3.57
C THR A 329 2.63 0.47 -2.13
N GLY A 330 3.39 -0.24 -1.30
CA GLY A 330 3.50 0.11 0.13
C GLY A 330 4.19 1.45 0.37
N VAL A 331 5.20 1.81 -0.44
CA VAL A 331 5.81 3.15 -0.37
C VAL A 331 4.83 4.21 -0.88
N ALA A 332 4.07 3.95 -1.94
CA ALA A 332 3.08 4.88 -2.47
C ALA A 332 1.93 5.16 -1.48
N GLN A 333 1.57 4.21 -0.63
CA GLN A 333 0.64 4.45 0.49
C GLN A 333 1.25 5.45 1.48
N VAL A 334 2.52 5.29 1.86
CA VAL A 334 3.23 6.25 2.72
C VAL A 334 3.35 7.63 2.06
N VAL A 335 3.61 7.69 0.75
CA VAL A 335 3.60 8.97 -0.01
C VAL A 335 2.27 9.69 0.15
N GLU A 336 1.15 8.98 0.02
CA GLU A 336 -0.18 9.57 0.22
C GLU A 336 -0.38 10.05 1.65
N LEU A 337 -0.04 9.22 2.66
CA LEU A 337 -0.16 9.62 4.06
C LEU A 337 0.62 10.90 4.34
N VAL A 338 1.87 11.00 3.85
CA VAL A 338 2.71 12.18 4.05
C VAL A 338 2.11 13.42 3.39
N ARG A 339 1.63 13.31 2.16
CA ARG A 339 0.99 14.44 1.46
C ARG A 339 -0.27 14.93 2.16
N GLN A 340 -1.12 14.00 2.61
CA GLN A 340 -2.32 14.33 3.37
C GLN A 340 -1.99 15.04 4.70
N LEU A 341 -1.06 14.49 5.47
CA LEU A 341 -0.64 15.04 6.76
C LEU A 341 0.05 16.41 6.63
N ARG A 342 0.69 16.69 5.49
CA ARG A 342 1.28 17.99 5.18
C ARG A 342 0.30 19.01 4.63
N GLY A 343 -0.90 18.61 4.21
CA GLY A 343 -1.85 19.47 3.50
C GLY A 343 -1.49 19.67 2.02
N GLU A 344 -0.80 18.73 1.40
CA GLU A 344 -0.24 18.80 0.05
C GLU A 344 -0.96 17.84 -0.94
N ALA A 345 -2.14 17.33 -0.58
CA ALA A 345 -2.85 16.34 -1.41
C ALA A 345 -3.73 16.96 -2.51
N GLY A 346 -3.82 18.31 -2.63
CA GLY A 346 -4.61 18.99 -3.64
C GLY A 346 -6.11 18.69 -3.53
N ASP A 347 -6.77 18.40 -4.65
CA ASP A 347 -8.24 18.19 -4.72
C ASP A 347 -8.75 17.01 -3.87
N ARG A 348 -7.88 16.13 -3.42
CA ARG A 348 -8.23 14.99 -2.55
C ARG A 348 -7.84 15.20 -1.09
N GLN A 349 -7.53 16.45 -0.70
CA GLN A 349 -7.11 16.78 0.66
C GLN A 349 -8.20 16.49 1.68
N ILE A 350 -7.88 15.65 2.66
CA ILE A 350 -8.71 15.40 3.84
C ILE A 350 -8.59 16.58 4.79
N PRO A 351 -9.70 17.08 5.37
CA PRO A 351 -9.65 18.21 6.30
C PRO A 351 -8.87 17.88 7.58
N HIS A 352 -7.81 18.62 7.85
CA HIS A 352 -7.02 18.62 9.09
C HIS A 352 -6.60 17.23 9.63
N PRO A 353 -6.09 16.29 8.81
CA PRO A 353 -5.72 14.99 9.30
C PRO A 353 -4.46 15.06 10.18
N ARG A 354 -4.42 14.25 11.22
CA ARG A 354 -3.32 14.18 12.19
C ARG A 354 -2.68 12.80 12.24
N ILE A 355 -3.47 11.75 12.02
CA ILE A 355 -3.04 10.36 12.12
C ILE A 355 -3.50 9.60 10.87
N GLY A 356 -2.55 9.11 10.10
CA GLY A 356 -2.81 8.27 8.92
C GLY A 356 -2.27 6.86 9.10
N LEU A 357 -3.00 5.88 8.59
CA LEU A 357 -2.63 4.46 8.62
C LEU A 357 -2.45 3.93 7.20
N ALA A 358 -1.35 3.22 6.93
CA ALA A 358 -1.14 2.44 5.73
C ALA A 358 -1.09 0.95 6.06
N HIS A 359 -1.86 0.14 5.33
CA HIS A 359 -1.89 -1.31 5.44
C HIS A 359 -1.52 -1.93 4.11
N CYS A 360 -0.54 -2.83 4.08
CA CYS A 360 -0.21 -3.60 2.90
C CYS A 360 -0.08 -5.09 3.24
N ARG A 361 -0.64 -5.95 2.38
CA ARG A 361 -0.59 -7.41 2.53
C ARG A 361 0.10 -8.01 1.33
N GLY A 362 1.06 -8.90 1.57
CA GLY A 362 1.85 -9.58 0.54
C GLY A 362 1.55 -11.07 0.45
N GLY A 363 1.22 -11.52 -0.76
CA GLY A 363 1.13 -12.93 -1.12
C GLY A 363 0.25 -13.82 -0.24
N LYS A 364 0.38 -15.11 -0.45
CA LYS A 364 -0.07 -16.17 0.46
C LYS A 364 1.04 -17.20 0.60
N ALA A 365 1.14 -17.84 1.74
CA ALA A 365 2.08 -18.94 1.96
C ALA A 365 1.36 -20.29 1.85
N VAL A 366 0.27 -20.44 2.59
CA VAL A 366 -0.58 -21.66 2.60
C VAL A 366 -2.04 -21.20 2.82
N GLY A 367 -2.97 -21.81 2.12
CA GLY A 367 -4.41 -21.53 2.25
C GLY A 367 -4.76 -20.09 1.88
N ILE A 368 -5.62 -19.46 2.69
CA ILE A 368 -6.09 -18.09 2.47
C ILE A 368 -5.32 -17.05 3.31
N GLU A 369 -4.43 -17.50 4.20
CA GLU A 369 -3.67 -16.60 5.06
C GLU A 369 -2.56 -15.89 4.29
N GLY A 370 -2.31 -14.62 4.60
CA GLY A 370 -1.27 -13.82 3.94
C GLY A 370 0.13 -14.25 4.34
N ALA A 371 1.08 -14.19 3.41
CA ALA A 371 2.48 -14.45 3.71
C ALA A 371 3.11 -13.30 4.52
N ALA A 372 2.74 -12.06 4.23
CA ALA A 372 3.22 -10.88 4.94
C ALA A 372 2.10 -9.85 5.12
N CYS A 373 2.12 -9.15 6.23
CA CYS A 373 1.24 -8.00 6.49
C CYS A 373 2.03 -6.89 7.18
N THR A 374 1.93 -5.68 6.66
CA THR A 374 2.53 -4.48 7.25
C THR A 374 1.44 -3.49 7.64
N VAL A 375 1.62 -2.84 8.79
CA VAL A 375 0.85 -1.66 9.19
C VAL A 375 1.82 -0.57 9.59
N GLN A 376 1.64 0.61 9.02
CA GLN A 376 2.43 1.81 9.29
C GLN A 376 1.50 2.93 9.75
N ILE A 377 1.88 3.61 10.83
CA ILE A 377 1.13 4.72 11.40
C ILE A 377 2.01 5.96 11.36
N LEU A 378 1.51 6.98 10.68
CA LEU A 378 2.17 8.27 10.54
C LEU A 378 1.37 9.34 11.29
N VAL A 379 2.09 10.26 11.92
CA VAL A 379 1.51 11.33 12.76
C VAL A 379 2.17 12.66 12.42
N ARG A 380 1.34 13.68 12.31
CA ARG A 380 1.78 15.07 12.14
C ARG A 380 2.19 15.71 13.46
#